data_eae8ce1dc93c9dd06ff58c3c405f7527
#
_entry.id   eae8ce1dc93c9dd06ff58c3c405f7527
#
_cell.length_a   1.000
_cell.length_b   1.000
_cell.length_c   1.000
_cell.angle_alpha   90.00
_cell.angle_beta   90.00
_cell.angle_gamma   90.00
#
_symmetry.space_group_name_H-M   'P 1'
#
loop_
_entity.id
_entity.type
_entity.pdbx_description
1 polymer ?
#
loop_
_entity_poly.entity_id
_entity_poly.type
_entity_poly.pdbx_seq_one_letter_code
_entity_poly.pdbx_strand_id
1 'polypeptide(L)'
;LVKQHRFPHGYVIEIPAGTLEKREDPKKCAFRELEEETGYRARKMTPLITYYPSIGYNTEAIHCFVASGLKKIADLNLDEDEILSVVKMDLKKVIHMIKTGKIQDSKTICAVMTYAAKNKLN
;
A
#
# COMPACT_ATOMS: atom_id res chain seq x y z
N LEU A 1 -5.32 3.82 -0.24
CA LEU A 1 -4.27 4.36 0.63
C LEU A 1 -4.73 4.37 2.07
N VAL A 2 -3.77 4.32 2.97
CA VAL A 2 -3.99 4.47 4.41
C VAL A 2 -3.17 5.65 4.91
N LYS A 3 -3.69 6.33 5.93
CA LYS A 3 -2.98 7.37 6.66
C LYS A 3 -2.63 6.80 8.03
N GLN A 4 -1.37 6.81 8.37
CA GLN A 4 -0.83 6.16 9.56
C GLN A 4 0.21 7.05 10.24
N HIS A 5 0.24 7.02 11.58
CA HIS A 5 1.29 7.70 12.33
C HIS A 5 2.56 6.86 12.33
N ARG A 6 3.68 7.44 11.88
CA ARG A 6 5.01 6.82 11.86
C ARG A 6 6.01 7.72 12.57
N PHE A 7 6.57 7.25 13.67
CA PHE A 7 7.65 7.97 14.35
C PHE A 7 8.95 7.90 13.51
N PRO A 8 9.72 8.99 13.36
CA PRO A 8 9.48 10.36 13.83
C PRO A 8 8.73 11.26 12.82
N HIS A 9 8.19 10.71 11.73
CA HIS A 9 7.68 11.47 10.59
C HIS A 9 6.28 12.05 10.79
N GLY A 10 5.54 11.62 11.82
CA GLY A 10 4.15 12.01 12.01
C GLY A 10 3.20 11.18 11.13
N TYR A 11 2.16 11.81 10.60
CA TYR A 11 1.20 11.13 9.73
C TYR A 11 1.75 10.96 8.32
N VAL A 12 1.71 9.74 7.83
CA VAL A 12 2.21 9.33 6.51
C VAL A 12 1.07 8.68 5.72
N ILE A 13 0.98 9.03 4.44
CA ILE A 13 0.06 8.36 3.50
C ILE A 13 0.83 7.27 2.78
N GLU A 14 0.32 6.03 2.89
CA GLU A 14 0.97 4.83 2.37
C GLU A 14 -0.04 3.93 1.65
N ILE A 15 0.45 3.06 0.78
CA ILE A 15 -0.35 1.91 0.35
C ILE A 15 -0.48 0.94 1.53
N PRO A 16 -1.61 0.19 1.64
CA PRO A 16 -1.73 -0.87 2.64
C PRO A 16 -0.63 -1.92 2.44
N ALA A 17 -0.01 -2.36 3.52
CA ALA A 17 1.05 -3.36 3.45
C ALA A 17 1.14 -4.14 4.76
N GLY A 18 1.65 -5.34 4.69
CA GLY A 18 1.92 -6.16 5.85
C GLY A 18 3.00 -7.18 5.58
N THR A 19 3.47 -7.83 6.63
CA THR A 19 4.50 -8.84 6.58
C THR A 19 3.91 -10.21 6.25
N LEU A 20 4.57 -10.95 5.36
CA LEU A 20 4.21 -12.33 5.07
C LEU A 20 4.28 -13.19 6.32
N GLU A 21 3.23 -13.95 6.58
CA GLU A 21 3.25 -15.02 7.58
C GLU A 21 4.05 -16.21 7.04
N LYS A 22 4.45 -17.11 7.94
CA LYS A 22 5.22 -18.28 7.55
C LYS A 22 4.48 -19.11 6.49
N ARG A 23 5.14 -19.34 5.34
CA ARG A 23 4.61 -20.08 4.20
C ARG A 23 3.38 -19.44 3.53
N GLU A 24 3.14 -18.18 3.80
CA GLU A 24 2.04 -17.46 3.13
C GLU A 24 2.46 -17.04 1.72
N ASP A 25 1.56 -17.27 0.76
CA ASP A 25 1.71 -16.76 -0.60
C ASP A 25 1.56 -15.23 -0.60
N PRO A 26 2.45 -14.47 -1.29
CA PRO A 26 2.38 -13.01 -1.34
C PRO A 26 1.01 -12.46 -1.76
N LYS A 27 0.35 -13.09 -2.72
CA LYS A 27 -0.99 -12.67 -3.18
C LYS A 27 -2.05 -12.85 -2.10
N LYS A 28 -2.00 -13.96 -1.36
CA LYS A 28 -2.90 -14.20 -0.22
C LYS A 28 -2.65 -13.19 0.90
N CYS A 29 -1.39 -12.86 1.17
CA CYS A 29 -1.02 -11.83 2.11
C CYS A 29 -1.62 -10.48 1.69
N ALA A 30 -1.54 -10.12 0.41
CA ALA A 30 -2.10 -8.87 -0.09
C ALA A 30 -3.62 -8.78 0.12
N PHE A 31 -4.36 -9.85 -0.13
CA PHE A 31 -5.80 -9.92 0.15
C PHE A 31 -6.08 -9.75 1.65
N ARG A 32 -5.36 -10.48 2.49
CA ARG A 32 -5.54 -10.45 3.94
C ARG A 32 -5.25 -9.07 4.52
N GLU A 33 -4.11 -8.49 4.18
CA GLU A 33 -3.70 -7.16 4.69
C GLU A 33 -4.62 -6.04 4.19
N LEU A 34 -5.12 -6.14 2.95
CA LEU A 34 -6.09 -5.19 2.44
C LEU A 34 -7.35 -5.18 3.31
N GLU A 35 -7.88 -6.34 3.64
CA GLU A 35 -9.07 -6.46 4.48
C GLU A 35 -8.79 -5.97 5.91
N GLU A 36 -7.67 -6.38 6.51
CA GLU A 36 -7.29 -6.00 7.88
C GLU A 36 -7.05 -4.49 8.02
N GLU A 37 -6.35 -3.89 7.07
CA GLU A 37 -5.98 -2.47 7.17
C GLU A 37 -7.03 -1.51 6.62
N THR A 38 -7.90 -1.94 5.71
CA THR A 38 -8.85 -1.04 5.05
C THR A 38 -10.31 -1.41 5.24
N GLY A 39 -10.62 -2.63 5.60
CA GLY A 39 -12.00 -3.13 5.63
C GLY A 39 -12.58 -3.37 4.22
N TYR A 40 -11.75 -3.38 3.20
CA TYR A 40 -12.17 -3.64 1.82
C TYR A 40 -11.69 -5.01 1.35
N ARG A 41 -12.53 -5.68 0.57
CA ARG A 41 -12.20 -6.92 -0.14
C ARG A 41 -12.06 -6.62 -1.62
N ALA A 42 -10.99 -7.11 -2.23
CA ALA A 42 -10.79 -7.03 -3.66
C ALA A 42 -11.40 -8.24 -4.36
N ARG A 43 -11.94 -8.01 -5.53
CA ARG A 43 -12.39 -9.07 -6.43
C ARG A 43 -11.22 -9.66 -7.21
N LYS A 44 -10.24 -8.83 -7.56
CA LYS A 44 -9.06 -9.18 -8.33
C LYS A 44 -7.81 -8.58 -7.71
N MET A 45 -6.74 -9.36 -7.68
CA MET A 45 -5.43 -8.95 -7.20
C MET A 45 -4.39 -9.27 -8.27
N THR A 46 -3.89 -8.25 -8.96
CA THR A 46 -2.99 -8.40 -10.10
C THR A 46 -1.57 -8.04 -9.69
N PRO A 47 -0.58 -8.92 -9.92
CA PRO A 47 0.83 -8.58 -9.66
C PRO A 47 1.26 -7.33 -10.43
N LEU A 48 1.95 -6.43 -9.76
CA LEU A 48 2.44 -5.18 -10.34
C LEU A 48 3.95 -5.20 -10.49
N ILE A 49 4.68 -5.33 -9.40
CA ILE A 49 6.14 -5.37 -9.37
C ILE A 49 6.62 -6.02 -8.06
N THR A 50 7.75 -6.70 -8.13
CA THR A 50 8.51 -7.12 -6.95
C THR A 50 9.85 -6.39 -6.98
N TYR A 51 10.23 -5.83 -5.85
CA TYR A 51 11.50 -5.12 -5.75
C TYR A 51 12.15 -5.30 -4.38
N TYR A 52 13.41 -4.92 -4.27
CA TYR A 52 14.18 -5.01 -3.03
C TYR A 52 14.43 -3.60 -2.51
N PRO A 53 13.85 -3.22 -1.35
CA PRO A 53 13.95 -1.84 -0.85
C PRO A 53 15.35 -1.46 -0.38
N SER A 54 16.16 -2.45 0.03
CA SER A 54 17.48 -2.20 0.63
C SER A 54 18.46 -3.31 0.26
N ILE A 55 18.69 -3.53 -1.02
CA ILE A 55 19.46 -4.67 -1.56
C ILE A 55 20.88 -4.78 -0.98
N GLY A 56 21.48 -3.67 -0.57
CA GLY A 56 22.81 -3.65 0.04
C GLY A 56 22.81 -3.92 1.55
N TYR A 57 21.66 -3.99 2.21
CA TYR A 57 21.56 -4.11 3.67
C TYR A 57 20.80 -5.34 4.14
N ASN A 58 19.84 -5.82 3.38
CA ASN A 58 19.03 -6.97 3.77
C ASN A 58 18.47 -7.70 2.55
N THR A 59 17.77 -8.79 2.79
CA THR A 59 17.18 -9.65 1.76
C THR A 59 15.67 -9.43 1.59
N GLU A 60 15.13 -8.37 2.16
CA GLU A 60 13.70 -8.06 2.07
C GLU A 60 13.27 -7.88 0.62
N ALA A 61 12.17 -8.52 0.26
CA ALA A 61 11.50 -8.32 -1.02
C ALA A 61 10.09 -7.78 -0.77
N ILE A 62 9.68 -6.79 -1.55
CA ILE A 62 8.33 -6.22 -1.49
C ILE A 62 7.58 -6.63 -2.75
N HIS A 63 6.47 -7.31 -2.57
CA HIS A 63 5.57 -7.74 -3.64
C HIS A 63 4.39 -6.79 -3.70
N CYS A 64 4.29 -6.02 -4.80
CA CYS A 64 3.20 -5.06 -5.00
C CYS A 64 2.15 -5.61 -5.93
N PHE A 65 0.90 -5.32 -5.62
CA PHE A 65 -0.28 -5.76 -6.38
C PHE A 65 -1.22 -4.60 -6.64
N VAL A 66 -2.01 -4.72 -7.70
CA VAL A 66 -3.15 -3.84 -7.94
C VAL A 66 -4.41 -4.59 -7.53
N ALA A 67 -5.11 -4.06 -6.53
CA ALA A 67 -6.40 -4.56 -6.09
C ALA A 67 -7.52 -3.84 -6.85
N SER A 68 -8.46 -4.57 -7.40
CA SER A 68 -9.60 -4.03 -8.14
C SER A 68 -10.90 -4.72 -7.76
N GLY A 69 -12.03 -4.07 -8.09
CA GLY A 69 -13.33 -4.57 -7.69
C GLY A 69 -13.50 -4.54 -6.18
N LEU A 70 -13.18 -3.40 -5.57
CA LEU A 70 -13.20 -3.25 -4.12
C LEU A 70 -14.63 -3.14 -3.59
N LYS A 71 -14.90 -3.87 -2.50
CA LYS A 71 -16.16 -3.81 -1.76
C LYS A 71 -15.87 -3.64 -0.29
N LYS A 72 -16.50 -2.68 0.37
CA LYS A 72 -16.39 -2.53 1.81
C LYS A 72 -17.12 -3.66 2.52
N ILE A 73 -16.41 -4.40 3.36
CA ILE A 73 -16.95 -5.57 4.07
C ILE A 73 -17.02 -5.35 5.58
N ALA A 74 -16.25 -4.41 6.12
CA ALA A 74 -16.23 -4.14 7.55
C ALA A 74 -15.80 -2.70 7.82
N ASP A 75 -16.24 -2.16 8.95
CA ASP A 75 -15.62 -1.00 9.54
C ASP A 75 -14.37 -1.44 10.30
N LEU A 76 -13.31 -0.63 10.25
CA LEU A 76 -12.10 -0.92 10.99
C LEU A 76 -12.38 -0.78 12.49
N ASN A 77 -12.25 -1.89 13.23
CA ASN A 77 -12.17 -1.88 14.68
C ASN A 77 -10.70 -1.66 15.06
N LEU A 78 -10.28 -0.40 15.05
CA LEU A 78 -8.95 -0.04 15.50
C LEU A 78 -8.97 -0.02 17.03
N ASP A 79 -7.93 -0.61 17.64
CA ASP A 79 -7.64 -0.39 19.04
C ASP A 79 -7.41 1.11 19.26
N GLU A 80 -7.71 1.62 20.47
CA GLU A 80 -7.64 3.06 20.79
C GLU A 80 -6.28 3.69 20.47
N ASP A 81 -5.22 2.87 20.39
CA ASP A 81 -3.85 3.28 20.10
C ASP A 81 -3.47 3.21 18.60
N GLU A 82 -4.33 2.64 17.76
CA GLU A 82 -4.09 2.53 16.33
C GLU A 82 -4.76 3.68 15.57
N ILE A 83 -3.95 4.62 15.11
CA ILE A 83 -4.43 5.75 14.31
C ILE A 83 -4.20 5.43 12.84
N LEU A 84 -5.01 4.52 12.31
CA LEU A 84 -5.03 4.15 10.90
C LEU A 84 -6.35 4.58 10.29
N SER A 85 -6.31 5.33 9.21
CA SER A 85 -7.53 5.71 8.48
C SER A 85 -7.38 5.42 6.99
N VAL A 86 -8.48 5.04 6.34
CA VAL A 86 -8.52 4.83 4.88
C VAL A 86 -8.65 6.17 4.18
N VAL A 87 -7.81 6.39 3.18
CA VAL A 87 -7.83 7.60 2.35
C VAL A 87 -8.14 7.21 0.91
N LYS A 88 -9.23 7.75 0.38
CA LYS A 88 -9.56 7.65 -1.04
C LYS A 88 -9.04 8.90 -1.73
N MET A 89 -8.26 8.70 -2.78
CA MET A 89 -7.62 9.81 -3.46
C MET A 89 -7.49 9.53 -4.95
N ASP A 90 -7.72 10.53 -5.76
CA ASP A 90 -7.51 10.45 -7.20
C ASP A 90 -6.03 10.16 -7.49
N LEU A 91 -5.77 9.25 -8.42
CA LEU A 91 -4.41 8.84 -8.80
C LEU A 91 -3.54 10.02 -9.23
N LYS A 92 -4.09 10.96 -9.98
CA LYS A 92 -3.35 12.17 -10.40
C LYS A 92 -2.87 12.98 -9.21
N LYS A 93 -3.69 13.09 -8.17
CA LYS A 93 -3.31 13.77 -6.92
C LYS A 93 -2.21 13.03 -6.19
N VAL A 94 -2.27 11.70 -6.13
CA VAL A 94 -1.22 10.88 -5.51
C VAL A 94 0.10 11.09 -6.24
N ILE A 95 0.10 11.03 -7.57
CA ILE A 95 1.29 11.27 -8.39
C ILE A 95 1.87 12.67 -8.13
N HIS A 96 1.01 13.68 -8.06
CA HIS A 96 1.43 15.05 -7.74
C HIS A 96 2.08 15.13 -6.35
N MET A 97 1.50 14.47 -5.36
CA MET A 97 2.05 14.43 -4.00
C MET A 97 3.41 13.72 -3.94
N ILE A 98 3.62 12.71 -4.77
CA ILE A 98 4.93 12.05 -4.91
C ILE A 98 5.93 13.03 -5.54
N LYS A 99 5.56 13.65 -6.66
CA LYS A 99 6.43 14.59 -7.38
C LYS A 99 6.85 15.80 -6.53
N THR A 100 6.00 16.23 -5.61
CA THR A 100 6.25 17.38 -4.74
C THR A 100 6.83 17.00 -3.39
N GLY A 101 7.13 15.73 -3.16
CA GLY A 101 7.74 15.25 -1.92
C GLY A 101 6.78 15.17 -0.72
N LYS A 102 5.49 15.26 -0.93
CA LYS A 102 4.49 15.10 0.14
C LYS A 102 4.24 13.64 0.49
N ILE A 103 4.47 12.72 -0.45
CA ILE A 103 4.51 11.28 -0.21
C ILE A 103 5.94 10.83 -0.41
N GLN A 104 6.53 10.26 0.65
CA GLN A 104 7.93 9.88 0.70
C GLN A 104 8.15 8.39 1.00
N ASP A 105 7.09 7.63 1.28
CA ASP A 105 7.20 6.20 1.54
C ASP A 105 7.64 5.45 0.28
N SER A 106 8.73 4.68 0.38
CA SER A 106 9.35 4.03 -0.79
C SER A 106 8.41 3.04 -1.49
N LYS A 107 7.70 2.19 -0.73
CA LYS A 107 6.80 1.21 -1.35
C LYS A 107 5.63 1.86 -2.08
N THR A 108 5.12 2.97 -1.54
CA THR A 108 4.05 3.75 -2.16
C THR A 108 4.54 4.40 -3.46
N ILE A 109 5.71 5.03 -3.42
CA ILE A 109 6.33 5.64 -4.60
C ILE A 109 6.56 4.59 -5.69
N CYS A 110 7.20 3.47 -5.34
CA CYS A 110 7.49 2.40 -6.32
C CYS A 110 6.22 1.83 -6.94
N ALA A 111 5.22 1.51 -6.14
CA ALA A 111 3.96 0.93 -6.63
C ALA A 111 3.18 1.92 -7.51
N VAL A 112 2.97 3.15 -7.03
CA VAL A 112 2.18 4.15 -7.75
C VAL A 112 2.86 4.57 -9.06
N MET A 113 4.17 4.84 -9.03
CA MET A 113 4.87 5.27 -10.24
C MET A 113 5.05 4.13 -11.24
N THR A 114 5.19 2.88 -10.79
CA THR A 114 5.19 1.72 -11.69
C THR A 114 3.83 1.55 -12.38
N TYR A 115 2.75 1.67 -11.62
CA TYR A 115 1.40 1.63 -12.18
C TYR A 115 1.19 2.74 -13.20
N ALA A 116 1.59 3.96 -12.87
CA ALA A 116 1.48 5.11 -13.77
C ALA A 116 2.27 4.89 -15.06
N ALA A 117 3.49 4.39 -14.97
CA ALA A 117 4.33 4.11 -16.14
C ALA A 117 3.72 3.03 -17.04
N LYS A 118 3.24 1.92 -16.45
CA LYS A 118 2.60 0.83 -17.21
C LYS A 118 1.31 1.26 -17.92
N ASN A 119 0.61 2.23 -17.37
CA ASN A 119 -0.65 2.74 -17.92
C ASN A 119 -0.48 4.08 -18.63
N LYS A 120 0.76 4.51 -18.90
CA LYS A 120 1.09 5.78 -19.58
C LYS A 120 0.44 7.01 -18.94
N LEU A 121 0.40 7.03 -17.63
CA LEU A 121 -0.11 8.14 -16.82
C LEU A 121 1.07 8.98 -16.33
N ASN A 122 0.94 10.28 -16.38
CA ASN A 122 1.97 11.22 -15.93
C ASN A 122 1.51 12.07 -14.75
#